data_8f046c1e80e0e6682a72a71e3f0216de
#
_entry.id   8f046c1e80e0e6682a72a71e3f0216de
#
_cell.length_a   1.000
_cell.length_b   1.000
_cell.length_c   1.000
_cell.angle_alpha   90.00
_cell.angle_beta   90.00
_cell.angle_gamma   90.00
#
_symmetry.space_group_name_H-M   'P 1'
#
loop_
_entity.id
_entity.type
_entity.pdbx_description
1 polymer ?
#
loop_
_entity_poly.entity_id
_entity_poly.type
_entity_poly.pdbx_seq_one_letter_code
_entity_poly.pdbx_strand_id
1 'polypeptide(L)'
;MAYTVKEMWASSTNYGSQRSTGDIKYIVIHYTGNDGDTAVNNGKYFQGANRKASAHYFVDDSTVVHSVPDNRIAWSVGGSKYNNNGGRLYGVAKNANTLNIELCDDYRNGSVKATDATINNALTLTRELMKKYNVPIGNVIRHYDVNGKSCPAYWVNDSLWESEFHNRLTQASHPDGLSDTKDADGNWYYYKNDKVDTGVTTVAQNKNGWWYVKNGKVDFSANTVAKNNNGWWHIVNGKVDFNSNTIAKNENGWWKITNGKVDFNYNGLAKNQNGWWYLKDGKVDFDYTGLAKNNNGIWYVRNGKVDFDYSGNASC
;
A
#
# COMPACT_ATOMS: atom_id res chain seq x y z
N MET A 1 7.83 7.34 -1.88
CA MET A 1 6.87 7.91 -2.87
C MET A 1 6.14 6.74 -3.47
N ALA A 2 4.82 6.82 -3.59
CA ALA A 2 3.98 5.73 -4.08
C ALA A 2 4.09 5.51 -5.62
N TYR A 3 4.65 6.45 -6.36
CA TYR A 3 4.76 6.42 -7.82
C TYR A 3 6.12 6.95 -8.32
N THR A 4 6.44 6.63 -9.56
CA THR A 4 7.59 7.20 -10.27
C THR A 4 7.13 8.37 -11.15
N VAL A 5 7.81 9.51 -11.08
CA VAL A 5 7.54 10.65 -11.97
C VAL A 5 8.39 10.54 -13.22
N LYS A 6 7.76 10.73 -14.40
CA LYS A 6 8.43 10.81 -15.70
C LYS A 6 8.03 12.10 -16.41
N GLU A 7 9.01 12.84 -16.90
CA GLU A 7 8.78 13.98 -17.78
C GLU A 7 8.70 13.50 -19.23
N MET A 8 7.54 13.68 -19.85
CA MET A 8 7.27 13.29 -21.23
C MET A 8 6.52 14.43 -21.93
N TRP A 9 7.26 15.44 -22.35
CA TRP A 9 6.69 16.67 -22.86
C TRP A 9 5.86 16.44 -24.12
N ALA A 10 4.62 16.89 -24.06
CA ALA A 10 3.72 16.92 -25.22
C ALA A 10 4.29 17.80 -26.34
N SER A 11 3.93 17.51 -27.59
CA SER A 11 4.25 18.38 -28.71
C SER A 11 3.74 19.82 -28.44
N SER A 12 4.55 20.82 -28.75
CA SER A 12 4.19 22.23 -28.60
C SER A 12 2.93 22.64 -29.37
N THR A 13 2.47 21.80 -30.31
CA THR A 13 1.22 21.99 -31.06
C THR A 13 -0.02 21.54 -30.27
N ASN A 14 0.14 20.98 -29.07
CA ASN A 14 -0.94 20.41 -28.26
C ASN A 14 -1.29 21.25 -27.03
N TYR A 15 -0.56 22.33 -26.74
CA TYR A 15 -0.84 23.20 -25.61
C TYR A 15 -0.62 24.66 -25.96
N GLY A 16 -1.09 25.57 -25.10
CA GLY A 16 -1.10 27.00 -25.33
C GLY A 16 0.17 27.73 -24.84
N SER A 17 0.03 29.05 -24.78
CA SER A 17 1.11 29.96 -24.38
C SER A 17 1.58 29.76 -22.95
N GLN A 18 2.69 30.43 -22.62
CA GLN A 18 3.18 30.53 -21.26
C GLN A 18 2.19 31.32 -20.38
N ARG A 19 2.10 30.94 -19.11
CA ARG A 19 1.37 31.66 -18.07
C ARG A 19 2.24 31.79 -16.81
N SER A 20 1.87 32.70 -15.92
CA SER A 20 2.40 32.72 -14.56
C SER A 20 1.85 31.51 -13.78
N THR A 21 2.68 30.86 -12.98
CA THR A 21 2.20 29.82 -12.05
C THR A 21 1.30 30.38 -10.95
N GLY A 22 1.41 31.69 -10.67
CA GLY A 22 0.47 32.43 -9.79
C GLY A 22 -0.95 32.52 -10.34
N ASP A 23 -1.17 32.26 -11.64
CA ASP A 23 -2.49 32.23 -12.26
C ASP A 23 -3.22 30.90 -12.04
N ILE A 24 -2.54 29.87 -11.53
CA ILE A 24 -3.14 28.59 -11.20
C ILE A 24 -4.07 28.77 -10.02
N LYS A 25 -5.37 28.59 -10.25
CA LYS A 25 -6.42 28.75 -9.23
C LYS A 25 -7.15 27.44 -8.96
N TYR A 26 -7.16 26.52 -9.91
CA TYR A 26 -7.91 25.27 -9.84
C TYR A 26 -7.04 24.08 -10.21
N ILE A 27 -7.31 22.93 -9.58
CA ILE A 27 -6.86 21.62 -10.03
C ILE A 27 -8.09 20.88 -10.52
N VAL A 28 -8.06 20.42 -11.75
CA VAL A 28 -9.18 19.74 -12.39
C VAL A 28 -8.86 18.27 -12.56
N ILE A 29 -9.73 17.43 -12.03
CA ILE A 29 -9.65 15.98 -12.14
C ILE A 29 -10.44 15.50 -13.33
N HIS A 30 -9.80 14.68 -14.15
CA HIS A 30 -10.33 14.04 -15.34
C HIS A 30 -10.14 12.53 -15.27
N TYR A 31 -10.66 11.84 -16.24
CA TYR A 31 -10.35 10.44 -16.53
C TYR A 31 -10.13 10.28 -18.03
N THR A 32 -9.26 9.35 -18.41
CA THR A 32 -8.95 9.14 -19.84
C THR A 32 -10.12 8.51 -20.61
N GLY A 33 -10.98 7.77 -19.92
CA GLY A 33 -12.12 7.07 -20.53
C GLY A 33 -11.70 5.89 -21.42
N ASN A 34 -10.47 5.40 -21.25
CA ASN A 34 -9.90 4.29 -21.99
C ASN A 34 -9.74 3.07 -21.08
N ASP A 35 -9.96 1.87 -21.63
CA ASP A 35 -9.75 0.63 -20.88
C ASP A 35 -8.28 0.19 -20.93
N GLY A 36 -7.67 0.01 -19.75
CA GLY A 36 -6.33 -0.55 -19.59
C GLY A 36 -5.20 0.36 -20.11
N ASP A 37 -5.41 1.67 -20.17
CA ASP A 37 -4.38 2.60 -20.58
C ASP A 37 -3.36 2.88 -19.45
N THR A 38 -2.21 3.45 -19.81
CA THR A 38 -1.16 3.84 -18.87
C THR A 38 -0.76 5.30 -19.04
N ALA A 39 -0.25 5.89 -17.96
CA ALA A 39 0.28 7.26 -18.01
C ALA A 39 1.35 7.42 -19.10
N VAL A 40 2.22 6.41 -19.26
CA VAL A 40 3.27 6.43 -20.30
C VAL A 40 2.68 6.38 -21.70
N ASN A 41 1.63 5.59 -21.96
CA ASN A 41 0.99 5.53 -23.27
C ASN A 41 0.32 6.85 -23.62
N ASN A 42 -0.36 7.48 -22.65
CA ASN A 42 -0.92 8.82 -22.82
C ASN A 42 0.18 9.87 -23.07
N GLY A 43 1.28 9.84 -22.31
CA GLY A 43 2.43 10.71 -22.56
C GLY A 43 2.94 10.58 -24.00
N LYS A 44 3.18 9.35 -24.49
CA LYS A 44 3.58 9.09 -25.87
C LYS A 44 2.57 9.61 -26.91
N TYR A 45 1.27 9.42 -26.64
CA TYR A 45 0.22 9.90 -27.55
C TYR A 45 0.31 11.41 -27.74
N PHE A 46 0.49 12.18 -26.65
CA PHE A 46 0.56 13.64 -26.71
C PHE A 46 1.92 14.19 -27.17
N GLN A 47 2.98 13.37 -27.22
CA GLN A 47 4.20 13.71 -27.95
C GLN A 47 3.96 13.81 -29.46
N GLY A 48 2.97 13.12 -30.00
CA GLY A 48 2.52 13.30 -31.39
C GLY A 48 1.88 14.67 -31.59
N ALA A 49 2.10 15.25 -32.77
CA ALA A 49 1.62 16.60 -33.13
C ALA A 49 0.10 16.68 -33.35
N ASN A 50 -0.45 17.88 -33.22
CA ASN A 50 -1.81 18.29 -33.64
C ASN A 50 -2.95 17.49 -32.99
N ARG A 51 -2.81 17.09 -31.73
CA ARG A 51 -3.90 16.43 -30.96
C ARG A 51 -4.99 17.41 -30.55
N LYS A 52 -4.70 18.72 -30.54
CA LYS A 52 -5.61 19.83 -30.15
C LYS A 52 -6.18 19.64 -28.73
N ALA A 53 -5.50 18.88 -27.89
CA ALA A 53 -5.83 18.61 -26.49
C ALA A 53 -4.55 18.28 -25.73
N SER A 54 -4.55 18.42 -24.42
CA SER A 54 -3.47 17.99 -23.54
C SER A 54 -3.90 18.07 -22.09
N ALA A 55 -3.17 17.37 -21.20
CA ALA A 55 -3.25 17.52 -19.76
C ALA A 55 -1.85 17.79 -19.19
N HIS A 56 -1.78 18.34 -17.98
CA HIS A 56 -0.52 18.56 -17.31
C HIS A 56 0.06 17.23 -16.82
N TYR A 57 -0.81 16.36 -16.29
CA TYR A 57 -0.42 15.10 -15.68
C TYR A 57 -1.33 13.96 -16.14
N PHE A 58 -0.72 12.78 -16.34
CA PHE A 58 -1.40 11.48 -16.47
C PHE A 58 -0.94 10.60 -15.32
N VAL A 59 -1.86 9.91 -14.67
CA VAL A 59 -1.61 9.11 -13.47
C VAL A 59 -2.12 7.69 -13.67
N ASP A 60 -1.27 6.69 -13.40
CA ASP A 60 -1.65 5.28 -13.33
C ASP A 60 -1.23 4.65 -12.00
N ASP A 61 -1.33 3.32 -11.87
CA ASP A 61 -1.04 2.56 -10.65
C ASP A 61 0.38 2.76 -10.09
N SER A 62 1.33 3.17 -10.93
CA SER A 62 2.76 3.19 -10.58
C SER A 62 3.50 4.44 -11.07
N THR A 63 2.92 5.18 -11.99
CA THR A 63 3.60 6.25 -12.72
C THR A 63 2.74 7.51 -12.80
N VAL A 64 3.40 8.64 -12.62
CA VAL A 64 2.89 9.97 -12.98
C VAL A 64 3.71 10.47 -14.15
N VAL A 65 3.06 10.77 -15.26
CA VAL A 65 3.68 11.44 -16.39
C VAL A 65 3.36 12.93 -16.33
N HIS A 66 4.38 13.77 -16.22
CA HIS A 66 4.28 15.22 -16.39
C HIS A 66 4.43 15.54 -17.89
N SER A 67 3.32 15.89 -18.52
CA SER A 67 3.20 16.00 -19.97
C SER A 67 3.20 17.44 -20.49
N VAL A 68 2.63 18.39 -19.77
CA VAL A 68 2.69 19.82 -20.09
C VAL A 68 3.26 20.57 -18.90
N PRO A 69 4.31 21.40 -19.06
CA PRO A 69 4.88 22.19 -17.98
C PRO A 69 3.84 23.05 -17.28
N ASP A 70 3.87 23.16 -15.95
CA ASP A 70 2.88 23.88 -15.14
C ASP A 70 2.74 25.35 -15.52
N ASN A 71 3.79 25.97 -16.06
CA ASN A 71 3.79 27.34 -16.58
C ASN A 71 3.31 27.44 -18.03
N ARG A 72 2.68 26.41 -18.57
CA ARG A 72 2.02 26.38 -19.88
C ARG A 72 0.53 26.09 -19.73
N ILE A 73 -0.25 26.46 -20.72
CA ILE A 73 -1.69 26.25 -20.73
C ILE A 73 -2.01 24.91 -21.41
N ALA A 74 -2.38 23.90 -20.63
CA ALA A 74 -2.91 22.67 -21.22
C ALA A 74 -4.34 22.90 -21.73
N TRP A 75 -4.72 22.19 -22.81
CA TRP A 75 -6.04 22.29 -23.42
C TRP A 75 -6.92 21.13 -22.95
N SER A 76 -7.54 21.26 -21.79
CA SER A 76 -8.30 20.19 -21.13
C SER A 76 -9.75 20.52 -20.84
N VAL A 77 -10.06 21.79 -20.55
CA VAL A 77 -11.38 22.23 -20.05
C VAL A 77 -12.11 23.18 -20.97
N GLY A 78 -11.75 23.17 -22.26
CA GLY A 78 -12.44 23.97 -23.28
C GLY A 78 -13.81 23.39 -23.66
N GLY A 79 -14.50 24.11 -24.59
CA GLY A 79 -15.78 23.68 -25.15
C GLY A 79 -16.98 24.41 -24.54
N SER A 80 -18.16 24.06 -25.05
CA SER A 80 -19.43 24.65 -24.63
C SER A 80 -19.94 24.06 -23.33
N LYS A 81 -20.80 24.78 -22.64
CA LYS A 81 -21.51 24.26 -21.48
C LYS A 81 -22.55 23.21 -21.91
N TYR A 82 -22.55 22.06 -21.21
CA TYR A 82 -23.57 21.03 -21.35
C TYR A 82 -24.87 21.44 -20.65
N ASN A 83 -26.00 21.00 -21.22
CA ASN A 83 -27.31 21.25 -20.59
C ASN A 83 -27.61 20.14 -19.54
N ASN A 84 -27.02 20.26 -18.38
CA ASN A 84 -27.23 19.37 -17.23
C ASN A 84 -26.93 20.10 -15.92
N ASN A 85 -26.93 19.37 -14.79
CA ASN A 85 -26.67 19.94 -13.45
C ASN A 85 -25.19 20.30 -13.18
N GLY A 86 -24.28 19.95 -14.12
CA GLY A 86 -22.87 20.34 -14.05
C GLY A 86 -22.60 21.74 -14.55
N GLY A 87 -21.32 22.09 -14.69
CA GLY A 87 -20.91 23.35 -15.30
C GLY A 87 -21.15 24.60 -14.43
N ARG A 88 -21.12 24.42 -13.11
CA ARG A 88 -21.24 25.54 -12.14
C ARG A 88 -20.12 26.57 -12.25
N LEU A 89 -18.95 26.17 -12.78
CA LEU A 89 -17.77 27.03 -12.96
C LEU A 89 -17.51 27.38 -14.43
N TYR A 90 -18.52 27.24 -15.31
CA TYR A 90 -18.40 27.60 -16.71
C TYR A 90 -18.02 29.07 -16.88
N GLY A 91 -16.98 29.31 -17.66
CA GLY A 91 -16.44 30.67 -17.84
C GLY A 91 -15.57 31.20 -16.68
N VAL A 92 -15.52 30.51 -15.56
CA VAL A 92 -14.69 30.82 -14.37
C VAL A 92 -13.41 30.01 -14.37
N ALA A 93 -13.51 28.68 -14.29
CA ALA A 93 -12.38 27.76 -14.49
C ALA A 93 -12.12 27.60 -15.98
N LYS A 94 -10.90 27.89 -16.43
CA LYS A 94 -10.48 27.93 -17.84
C LYS A 94 -9.12 27.28 -17.98
N ASN A 95 -8.73 26.86 -19.19
CA ASN A 95 -7.39 26.34 -19.46
C ASN A 95 -6.27 27.23 -18.89
N ALA A 96 -6.47 28.56 -18.93
CA ALA A 96 -5.46 29.53 -18.47
C ALA A 96 -5.21 29.51 -16.95
N ASN A 97 -6.18 29.07 -16.13
CA ASN A 97 -6.08 29.09 -14.67
C ASN A 97 -6.22 27.72 -13.98
N THR A 98 -6.11 26.63 -14.74
CA THR A 98 -6.25 25.25 -14.24
C THR A 98 -4.97 24.44 -14.40
N LEU A 99 -4.66 23.56 -13.43
CA LEU A 99 -3.87 22.36 -13.64
C LEU A 99 -4.81 21.18 -13.87
N ASN A 100 -4.45 20.28 -14.76
CA ASN A 100 -5.33 19.19 -15.21
C ASN A 100 -4.64 17.85 -15.00
N ILE A 101 -5.31 16.94 -14.29
CA ILE A 101 -4.84 15.60 -13.94
C ILE A 101 -5.80 14.59 -14.55
N GLU A 102 -5.30 13.75 -15.45
CA GLU A 102 -6.02 12.63 -16.08
C GLU A 102 -5.70 11.34 -15.34
N LEU A 103 -6.72 10.65 -14.82
CA LEU A 103 -6.60 9.32 -14.26
C LEU A 103 -6.74 8.30 -15.39
N CYS A 104 -5.76 7.40 -15.49
CA CYS A 104 -5.85 6.22 -16.34
C CYS A 104 -6.85 5.23 -15.78
N ASP A 105 -7.57 4.54 -16.66
CA ASP A 105 -8.70 3.72 -16.29
C ASP A 105 -8.50 2.24 -16.59
N ASP A 106 -9.33 1.41 -15.99
CA ASP A 106 -9.42 -0.02 -16.20
C ASP A 106 -10.89 -0.45 -16.19
N TYR A 107 -11.23 -1.48 -16.97
CA TYR A 107 -12.60 -1.98 -17.04
C TYR A 107 -12.96 -2.76 -15.77
N ARG A 108 -13.99 -2.30 -15.05
CA ARG A 108 -14.45 -2.90 -13.81
C ARG A 108 -15.98 -2.92 -13.72
N ASN A 109 -16.55 -4.08 -13.43
CA ASN A 109 -17.97 -4.23 -13.17
C ASN A 109 -18.87 -3.59 -14.26
N GLY A 110 -18.47 -3.71 -15.53
CA GLY A 110 -19.23 -3.16 -16.65
C GLY A 110 -19.01 -1.66 -16.94
N SER A 111 -18.08 -1.00 -16.23
CA SER A 111 -17.75 0.41 -16.46
C SER A 111 -16.25 0.67 -16.34
N VAL A 112 -15.78 1.64 -17.11
CA VAL A 112 -14.39 2.12 -17.04
C VAL A 112 -14.24 3.00 -15.80
N LYS A 113 -13.29 2.65 -14.93
CA LYS A 113 -12.99 3.39 -13.70
C LYS A 113 -11.51 3.22 -13.34
N ALA A 114 -10.89 4.27 -12.81
CA ALA A 114 -9.54 4.21 -12.26
C ALA A 114 -9.44 3.20 -11.11
N THR A 115 -8.28 2.54 -10.99
CA THR A 115 -8.00 1.63 -9.88
C THR A 115 -7.84 2.39 -8.56
N ASP A 116 -7.94 1.71 -7.43
CA ASP A 116 -7.64 2.31 -6.12
C ASP A 116 -6.19 2.83 -6.06
N ALA A 117 -5.24 2.16 -6.72
CA ALA A 117 -3.85 2.60 -6.77
C ALA A 117 -3.69 3.90 -7.57
N THR A 118 -4.31 3.99 -8.75
CA THR A 118 -4.35 5.21 -9.56
C THR A 118 -5.01 6.36 -8.79
N ILE A 119 -6.15 6.12 -8.13
CA ILE A 119 -6.84 7.14 -7.32
C ILE A 119 -5.94 7.65 -6.20
N ASN A 120 -5.22 6.78 -5.49
CA ASN A 120 -4.32 7.17 -4.40
C ASN A 120 -3.10 7.95 -4.88
N ASN A 121 -2.54 7.58 -6.02
CA ASN A 121 -1.47 8.33 -6.66
C ASN A 121 -1.96 9.73 -7.08
N ALA A 122 -3.17 9.83 -7.65
CA ALA A 122 -3.78 11.10 -8.00
C ALA A 122 -4.06 11.97 -6.76
N LEU A 123 -4.53 11.39 -5.64
CA LEU A 123 -4.70 12.10 -4.37
C LEU A 123 -3.36 12.66 -3.86
N THR A 124 -2.30 11.84 -3.91
CA THR A 124 -0.96 12.27 -3.48
C THR A 124 -0.44 13.42 -4.33
N LEU A 125 -0.50 13.29 -5.67
CA LEU A 125 -0.12 14.35 -6.59
C LEU A 125 -0.96 15.63 -6.37
N THR A 126 -2.27 15.48 -6.19
CA THR A 126 -3.18 16.62 -5.97
C THR A 126 -2.81 17.38 -4.69
N ARG A 127 -2.52 16.69 -3.57
CA ARG A 127 -2.05 17.34 -2.32
C ARG A 127 -0.73 18.08 -2.52
N GLU A 128 0.22 17.50 -3.26
CA GLU A 128 1.51 18.12 -3.59
C GLU A 128 1.31 19.41 -4.40
N LEU A 129 0.44 19.39 -5.41
CA LEU A 129 0.12 20.53 -6.26
C LEU A 129 -0.68 21.60 -5.50
N MET A 130 -1.64 21.20 -4.65
CA MET A 130 -2.36 22.13 -3.75
C MET A 130 -1.37 22.91 -2.89
N LYS A 131 -0.42 22.21 -2.26
CA LYS A 131 0.62 22.84 -1.43
C LYS A 131 1.55 23.72 -2.26
N LYS A 132 2.02 23.24 -3.42
CA LYS A 132 2.97 23.94 -4.30
C LYS A 132 2.41 25.27 -4.82
N TYR A 133 1.12 25.27 -5.19
CA TYR A 133 0.48 26.42 -5.83
C TYR A 133 -0.54 27.14 -4.95
N ASN A 134 -0.61 26.75 -3.67
CA ASN A 134 -1.56 27.32 -2.69
C ASN A 134 -3.03 27.27 -3.20
N VAL A 135 -3.40 26.13 -3.80
CA VAL A 135 -4.77 25.90 -4.27
C VAL A 135 -5.61 25.34 -3.12
N PRO A 136 -6.68 26.04 -2.67
CA PRO A 136 -7.52 25.55 -1.59
C PRO A 136 -8.35 24.33 -2.05
N ILE A 137 -8.75 23.48 -1.11
CA ILE A 137 -9.48 22.26 -1.39
C ILE A 137 -10.76 22.50 -2.21
N GLY A 138 -11.50 23.57 -1.93
CA GLY A 138 -12.71 23.93 -2.68
C GLY A 138 -12.47 24.26 -4.16
N ASN A 139 -11.20 24.41 -4.56
CA ASN A 139 -10.79 24.62 -5.93
C ASN A 139 -10.19 23.36 -6.58
N VAL A 140 -10.22 22.21 -5.91
CA VAL A 140 -10.03 20.90 -6.52
C VAL A 140 -11.40 20.42 -7.01
N ILE A 141 -11.55 20.35 -8.33
CA ILE A 141 -12.84 20.21 -8.99
C ILE A 141 -12.78 19.13 -10.09
N ARG A 142 -13.93 18.68 -10.56
CA ARG A 142 -14.05 17.78 -11.71
C ARG A 142 -14.20 18.60 -13.00
N HIS A 143 -13.87 18.01 -14.15
CA HIS A 143 -14.27 18.62 -15.44
C HIS A 143 -15.79 18.79 -15.53
N TYR A 144 -16.57 17.91 -14.91
CA TYR A 144 -18.02 18.04 -14.76
C TYR A 144 -18.43 19.38 -14.13
N ASP A 145 -17.69 19.85 -13.14
CA ASP A 145 -17.96 21.15 -12.48
C ASP A 145 -17.62 22.34 -13.40
N VAL A 146 -16.70 22.16 -14.36
CA VAL A 146 -16.29 23.24 -15.27
C VAL A 146 -17.34 23.52 -16.33
N ASN A 147 -17.77 22.52 -17.09
CA ASN A 147 -18.70 22.71 -18.20
C ASN A 147 -19.85 21.71 -18.29
N GLY A 148 -19.93 20.74 -17.38
CA GLY A 148 -20.96 19.70 -17.35
C GLY A 148 -20.63 18.44 -18.15
N LYS A 149 -19.42 18.33 -18.74
CA LYS A 149 -18.97 17.09 -19.37
C LYS A 149 -18.95 15.98 -18.32
N SER A 150 -19.48 14.78 -18.65
CA SER A 150 -19.41 13.61 -17.74
C SER A 150 -17.98 13.11 -17.60
N CYS A 151 -17.15 13.85 -16.84
CA CYS A 151 -15.73 13.59 -16.65
C CYS A 151 -15.27 14.02 -15.25
N PRO A 152 -14.73 13.10 -14.41
CA PRO A 152 -14.77 11.65 -14.58
C PRO A 152 -16.22 11.10 -14.53
N ALA A 153 -16.56 10.17 -15.42
CA ALA A 153 -17.94 9.68 -15.53
C ALA A 153 -18.44 9.01 -14.25
N TYR A 154 -17.55 8.27 -13.56
CA TYR A 154 -17.84 7.58 -12.30
C TYR A 154 -17.98 8.54 -11.10
N TRP A 155 -17.63 9.83 -11.24
CA TRP A 155 -17.74 10.85 -10.21
C TRP A 155 -18.66 12.02 -10.57
N VAL A 156 -19.57 11.87 -11.52
CA VAL A 156 -20.61 12.90 -11.77
C VAL A 156 -21.59 13.00 -10.59
N ASN A 157 -21.74 11.95 -9.80
CA ASN A 157 -22.47 11.96 -8.54
C ASN A 157 -21.63 12.61 -7.45
N ASP A 158 -22.16 13.66 -6.80
CA ASP A 158 -21.44 14.43 -5.78
C ASP A 158 -21.06 13.57 -4.56
N SER A 159 -21.94 12.66 -4.10
CA SER A 159 -21.64 11.81 -2.94
C SER A 159 -20.47 10.86 -3.22
N LEU A 160 -20.37 10.32 -4.45
CA LEU A 160 -19.24 9.48 -4.84
C LEU A 160 -17.94 10.29 -4.99
N TRP A 161 -18.02 11.48 -5.61
CA TRP A 161 -16.89 12.40 -5.70
C TRP A 161 -16.32 12.75 -4.31
N GLU A 162 -17.21 13.15 -3.38
CA GLU A 162 -16.83 13.52 -2.02
C GLU A 162 -16.20 12.32 -1.28
N SER A 163 -16.84 11.17 -1.30
CA SER A 163 -16.40 10.00 -0.50
C SER A 163 -15.16 9.31 -1.07
N GLU A 164 -15.01 9.24 -2.41
CA GLU A 164 -13.94 8.48 -3.03
C GLU A 164 -12.69 9.32 -3.33
N PHE A 165 -12.81 10.65 -3.44
CA PHE A 165 -11.69 11.53 -3.78
C PHE A 165 -11.62 12.79 -2.93
N HIS A 166 -12.61 13.69 -3.00
CA HIS A 166 -12.46 15.08 -2.53
C HIS A 166 -12.23 15.15 -1.00
N ASN A 167 -13.06 14.49 -0.19
CA ASN A 167 -12.89 14.48 1.26
C ASN A 167 -11.60 13.78 1.71
N ARG A 168 -11.09 12.84 0.91
CA ARG A 168 -9.82 12.16 1.19
C ARG A 168 -8.61 13.09 1.06
N LEU A 169 -8.71 14.22 0.36
CA LEU A 169 -7.62 15.20 0.26
C LEU A 169 -7.23 15.80 1.61
N THR A 170 -8.15 15.89 2.56
CA THR A 170 -7.89 16.40 3.93
C THR A 170 -7.50 15.30 4.91
N GLN A 171 -7.68 14.03 4.56
CA GLN A 171 -7.30 12.93 5.42
C GLN A 171 -5.78 12.73 5.41
N ALA A 172 -5.23 12.32 6.55
CA ALA A 172 -3.83 11.89 6.59
C ALA A 172 -3.62 10.71 5.62
N SER A 173 -2.62 10.81 4.74
CA SER A 173 -2.26 9.69 3.89
C SER A 173 -1.50 8.65 4.71
N HIS A 174 -1.88 7.40 4.56
CA HIS A 174 -1.18 6.27 5.18
C HIS A 174 -0.36 5.55 4.11
N PRO A 175 0.98 5.62 4.17
CA PRO A 175 1.83 4.82 3.28
C PRO A 175 1.52 3.33 3.39
N ASP A 176 1.69 2.59 2.30
CA ASP A 176 1.55 1.14 2.32
C ASP A 176 2.48 0.51 3.36
N GLY A 177 1.97 -0.43 4.14
CA GLY A 177 2.70 -1.09 5.21
C GLY A 177 2.14 -0.81 6.61
N LEU A 178 2.90 -1.18 7.62
CA LEU A 178 2.52 -0.95 9.01
C LEU A 178 2.73 0.53 9.38
N SER A 179 1.67 1.20 9.87
CA SER A 179 1.72 2.61 10.23
C SER A 179 2.75 2.90 11.33
N ASP A 180 3.38 4.07 11.25
CA ASP A 180 4.31 4.57 12.26
C ASP A 180 3.62 5.26 13.44
N THR A 181 2.38 5.68 13.23
CA THR A 181 1.53 6.34 14.21
C THR A 181 0.36 5.46 14.58
N LYS A 182 -0.07 5.54 15.83
CA LYS A 182 -1.29 4.89 16.26
C LYS A 182 -2.50 5.71 15.83
N ASP A 183 -3.54 5.01 15.44
CA ASP A 183 -4.85 5.61 15.17
C ASP A 183 -5.56 6.02 16.48
N ALA A 184 -6.73 6.62 16.34
CA ALA A 184 -7.51 7.14 17.46
C ALA A 184 -7.88 6.07 18.52
N ASP A 185 -7.92 4.79 18.14
CA ASP A 185 -8.15 3.65 19.04
C ASP A 185 -6.88 3.15 19.73
N GLY A 186 -5.74 3.83 19.55
CA GLY A 186 -4.45 3.49 20.15
C GLY A 186 -3.71 2.33 19.50
N ASN A 187 -4.10 1.92 18.31
CA ASN A 187 -3.52 0.77 17.59
C ASN A 187 -2.73 1.18 16.35
N TRP A 188 -1.82 0.29 15.91
CA TRP A 188 -1.17 0.36 14.62
C TRP A 188 -1.89 -0.56 13.62
N TYR A 189 -2.11 -0.02 12.41
CA TYR A 189 -2.76 -0.72 11.32
C TYR A 189 -1.83 -0.88 10.13
N TYR A 190 -2.04 -1.97 9.39
CA TYR A 190 -1.37 -2.21 8.12
C TYR A 190 -2.23 -1.64 6.99
N TYR A 191 -1.68 -0.69 6.27
CA TYR A 191 -2.37 -0.02 5.18
C TYR A 191 -1.91 -0.54 3.83
N LYS A 192 -2.84 -0.58 2.91
CA LYS A 192 -2.61 -0.75 1.48
C LYS A 192 -3.55 0.16 0.72
N ASN A 193 -2.99 0.96 -0.20
CA ASN A 193 -3.77 1.92 -0.95
C ASN A 193 -4.61 2.83 -0.03
N ASP A 194 -3.98 3.40 1.00
CA ASP A 194 -4.59 4.33 1.97
C ASP A 194 -5.82 3.76 2.73
N LYS A 195 -5.98 2.43 2.73
CA LYS A 195 -7.02 1.70 3.46
C LYS A 195 -6.39 0.63 4.36
N VAL A 196 -6.99 0.35 5.49
CA VAL A 196 -6.57 -0.78 6.32
C VAL A 196 -6.76 -2.08 5.53
N ASP A 197 -5.67 -2.83 5.34
CA ASP A 197 -5.71 -4.12 4.66
C ASP A 197 -6.02 -5.24 5.67
N THR A 198 -7.31 -5.49 5.89
CA THR A 198 -7.80 -6.52 6.82
C THR A 198 -7.47 -7.96 6.38
N GLY A 199 -7.03 -8.17 5.14
CA GLY A 199 -6.59 -9.48 4.64
C GLY A 199 -5.17 -9.85 5.07
N VAL A 200 -4.38 -8.88 5.61
CA VAL A 200 -2.98 -9.12 5.95
C VAL A 200 -2.85 -9.73 7.34
N THR A 201 -2.17 -10.90 7.39
CA THR A 201 -1.63 -11.50 8.62
C THR A 201 -0.16 -11.81 8.38
N THR A 202 0.75 -11.11 9.07
CA THR A 202 2.19 -11.16 8.81
C THR A 202 3.00 -10.61 9.98
N VAL A 203 4.33 -10.59 9.84
CA VAL A 203 5.23 -9.82 10.69
C VAL A 203 5.73 -8.62 9.89
N ALA A 204 5.43 -7.41 10.35
CA ALA A 204 5.75 -6.15 9.68
C ALA A 204 6.52 -5.21 10.58
N GLN A 205 7.28 -4.30 9.96
CA GLN A 205 8.10 -3.30 10.65
C GLN A 205 7.48 -1.91 10.55
N ASN A 206 7.56 -1.16 11.64
CA ASN A 206 7.44 0.28 11.65
C ASN A 206 8.63 0.90 12.44
N LYS A 207 8.68 2.21 12.62
CA LYS A 207 9.76 2.88 13.37
C LYS A 207 9.91 2.43 14.84
N ASN A 208 8.89 1.76 15.42
CA ASN A 208 8.89 1.29 16.80
C ASN A 208 9.33 -0.18 16.93
N GLY A 209 9.57 -0.88 15.80
CA GLY A 209 10.06 -2.26 15.77
C GLY A 209 9.29 -3.18 14.83
N TRP A 210 9.44 -4.49 15.05
CA TRP A 210 8.79 -5.55 14.29
C TRP A 210 7.62 -6.12 15.07
N TRP A 211 6.46 -6.17 14.44
CA TRP A 211 5.18 -6.48 15.09
C TRP A 211 4.41 -7.57 14.35
N TYR A 212 3.68 -8.37 15.10
CA TYR A 212 2.71 -9.30 14.53
C TYR A 212 1.43 -8.56 14.18
N VAL A 213 1.11 -8.57 12.90
CA VAL A 213 -0.13 -8.03 12.34
C VAL A 213 -1.08 -9.19 12.09
N LYS A 214 -2.30 -9.10 12.58
CA LYS A 214 -3.39 -10.05 12.36
C LYS A 214 -4.60 -9.31 11.83
N ASN A 215 -5.09 -9.72 10.63
CA ASN A 215 -6.22 -9.06 9.98
C ASN A 215 -6.05 -7.54 9.89
N GLY A 216 -4.86 -7.10 9.46
CA GLY A 216 -4.52 -5.70 9.25
C GLY A 216 -4.26 -4.87 10.52
N LYS A 217 -4.29 -5.44 11.71
CA LYS A 217 -4.09 -4.75 12.99
C LYS A 217 -2.99 -5.42 13.81
N VAL A 218 -2.19 -4.66 14.54
CA VAL A 218 -1.20 -5.24 15.46
C VAL A 218 -1.91 -5.93 16.63
N ASP A 219 -1.61 -7.21 16.83
CA ASP A 219 -2.10 -7.99 17.97
C ASP A 219 -1.06 -7.97 19.10
N PHE A 220 -1.19 -7.04 20.03
CA PHE A 220 -0.29 -6.88 21.18
C PHE A 220 -0.36 -8.02 22.19
N SER A 221 -1.37 -8.89 22.10
CA SER A 221 -1.51 -10.06 23.00
C SER A 221 -0.86 -11.33 22.45
N ALA A 222 -0.43 -11.30 21.20
CA ALA A 222 0.07 -12.48 20.51
C ALA A 222 1.37 -13.01 21.15
N ASN A 223 1.38 -14.32 21.45
CA ASN A 223 2.55 -15.09 21.86
C ASN A 223 2.58 -16.34 20.97
N THR A 224 3.39 -16.32 19.91
CA THR A 224 3.34 -17.33 18.84
C THR A 224 4.62 -17.33 18.00
N VAL A 225 4.65 -18.16 16.96
CA VAL A 225 5.62 -18.09 15.88
C VAL A 225 4.89 -17.66 14.60
N ALA A 226 5.30 -16.55 14.01
CA ALA A 226 4.68 -15.97 12.82
C ALA A 226 5.72 -15.75 11.72
N LYS A 227 5.27 -15.70 10.46
CA LYS A 227 6.14 -15.56 9.29
C LYS A 227 5.94 -14.28 8.52
N ASN A 228 7.02 -13.88 7.83
CA ASN A 228 7.01 -12.95 6.72
C ASN A 228 7.97 -13.44 5.62
N ASN A 229 8.25 -12.63 4.61
CA ASN A 229 9.16 -12.98 3.52
C ASN A 229 10.61 -13.25 3.98
N ASN A 230 11.01 -12.77 5.17
CA ASN A 230 12.36 -12.90 5.71
C ASN A 230 12.53 -14.12 6.64
N GLY A 231 11.46 -14.83 6.95
CA GLY A 231 11.49 -16.04 7.79
C GLY A 231 10.36 -16.14 8.81
N TRP A 232 10.56 -17.04 9.77
CA TRP A 232 9.63 -17.29 10.88
C TRP A 232 10.22 -16.73 12.18
N TRP A 233 9.42 -15.97 12.91
CA TRP A 233 9.87 -15.17 14.05
C TRP A 233 9.10 -15.52 15.30
N HIS A 234 9.80 -15.52 16.45
CA HIS A 234 9.16 -15.65 17.76
C HIS A 234 8.52 -14.31 18.16
N ILE A 235 7.25 -14.36 18.44
CA ILE A 235 6.44 -13.21 18.85
C ILE A 235 6.12 -13.33 20.34
N VAL A 236 6.44 -12.29 21.09
CA VAL A 236 6.12 -12.14 22.51
C VAL A 236 5.38 -10.83 22.71
N ASN A 237 4.16 -10.90 23.24
CA ASN A 237 3.31 -9.71 23.43
C ASN A 237 3.22 -8.86 22.16
N GLY A 238 2.98 -9.51 21.03
CA GLY A 238 2.82 -8.88 19.72
C GLY A 238 4.10 -8.42 19.03
N LYS A 239 5.25 -8.45 19.70
CA LYS A 239 6.53 -7.97 19.16
C LYS A 239 7.49 -9.12 18.89
N VAL A 240 8.34 -8.99 17.85
CA VAL A 240 9.42 -9.94 17.61
C VAL A 240 10.46 -9.84 18.74
N ASP A 241 10.72 -10.96 19.40
CA ASP A 241 11.80 -11.09 20.39
C ASP A 241 13.05 -11.66 19.73
N PHE A 242 13.95 -10.79 19.29
CA PHE A 242 15.22 -11.17 18.65
C PHE A 242 16.22 -11.84 19.57
N ASN A 243 16.03 -11.77 20.90
CA ASN A 243 16.95 -12.39 21.87
C ASN A 243 16.49 -13.78 22.29
N SER A 244 15.35 -14.22 21.82
CA SER A 244 14.76 -15.49 22.23
C SER A 244 15.56 -16.68 21.74
N ASN A 245 15.88 -17.60 22.68
CA ASN A 245 16.50 -18.89 22.41
C ASN A 245 15.72 -19.98 23.16
N THR A 246 14.70 -20.55 22.52
CA THR A 246 13.73 -21.45 23.19
C THR A 246 13.11 -22.42 22.19
N ILE A 247 12.05 -23.11 22.61
CA ILE A 247 11.08 -23.77 21.74
C ILE A 247 9.76 -23.04 21.89
N ALA A 248 9.24 -22.50 20.81
CA ALA A 248 7.96 -21.81 20.75
C ALA A 248 6.97 -22.50 19.80
N LYS A 249 5.67 -22.24 19.96
CA LYS A 249 4.63 -22.94 19.19
C LYS A 249 3.77 -22.01 18.36
N ASN A 250 3.23 -22.56 17.28
CA ASN A 250 2.09 -22.04 16.54
C ASN A 250 1.14 -23.20 16.16
N GLU A 251 0.16 -22.96 15.30
CA GLU A 251 -0.76 -23.98 14.81
C GLU A 251 -0.09 -25.14 14.04
N ASN A 252 1.13 -24.92 13.50
CA ASN A 252 1.86 -25.91 12.72
C ASN A 252 2.82 -26.77 13.56
N GLY A 253 2.99 -26.47 14.84
CA GLY A 253 3.85 -27.26 15.74
C GLY A 253 4.72 -26.42 16.68
N TRP A 254 5.72 -27.08 17.26
CA TRP A 254 6.68 -26.52 18.20
C TRP A 254 8.04 -26.42 17.50
N TRP A 255 8.63 -25.21 17.53
CA TRP A 255 9.79 -24.87 16.71
C TRP A 255 10.96 -24.41 17.56
N LYS A 256 12.18 -24.84 17.18
CA LYS A 256 13.41 -24.28 17.75
C LYS A 256 13.57 -22.83 17.36
N ILE A 257 13.73 -22.00 18.35
CA ILE A 257 14.03 -20.58 18.17
C ILE A 257 15.50 -20.35 18.53
N THR A 258 16.20 -19.69 17.63
CA THR A 258 17.60 -19.25 17.83
C THR A 258 17.66 -17.77 17.44
N ASN A 259 18.03 -16.90 18.39
CA ASN A 259 18.08 -15.45 18.20
C ASN A 259 16.79 -14.90 17.55
N GLY A 260 15.64 -15.31 18.10
CA GLY A 260 14.32 -14.85 17.70
C GLY A 260 13.76 -15.46 16.42
N LYS A 261 14.53 -16.28 15.69
CA LYS A 261 14.14 -16.87 14.40
C LYS A 261 14.05 -18.40 14.52
N VAL A 262 13.12 -19.00 13.76
CA VAL A 262 13.05 -20.46 13.66
C VAL A 262 14.31 -20.99 12.98
N ASP A 263 14.97 -21.94 13.64
CA ASP A 263 16.13 -22.66 13.12
C ASP A 263 15.68 -24.02 12.56
N PHE A 264 15.38 -24.04 11.27
CA PHE A 264 14.94 -25.25 10.56
C PHE A 264 16.03 -26.32 10.39
N ASN A 265 17.30 -25.97 10.67
CA ASN A 265 18.41 -26.94 10.54
C ASN A 265 18.73 -27.62 11.87
N TYR A 266 18.07 -27.23 12.96
CA TYR A 266 18.37 -27.79 14.27
C TYR A 266 17.87 -29.23 14.38
N ASN A 267 18.78 -30.12 14.77
CA ASN A 267 18.49 -31.52 15.09
C ASN A 267 19.07 -31.86 16.45
N GLY A 268 18.30 -32.47 17.36
CA GLY A 268 18.76 -32.86 18.69
C GLY A 268 17.87 -32.41 19.83
N LEU A 269 18.43 -32.40 21.05
CA LEU A 269 17.69 -32.05 22.25
C LEU A 269 17.77 -30.55 22.55
N ALA A 270 16.61 -29.93 22.73
CA ALA A 270 16.49 -28.55 23.24
C ALA A 270 15.44 -28.47 24.35
N LYS A 271 15.49 -27.39 25.14
CA LYS A 271 14.54 -27.19 26.24
C LYS A 271 13.71 -25.92 26.11
N ASN A 272 12.54 -25.97 26.70
CA ASN A 272 11.75 -24.80 27.08
C ASN A 272 11.27 -24.97 28.54
N GLN A 273 10.37 -24.11 28.97
CA GLN A 273 9.79 -24.18 30.36
C GLN A 273 9.07 -25.50 30.68
N ASN A 274 8.65 -26.25 29.64
CA ASN A 274 7.90 -27.53 29.80
C ASN A 274 8.80 -28.76 29.82
N GLY A 275 10.13 -28.61 29.64
CA GLY A 275 11.10 -29.69 29.66
C GLY A 275 12.02 -29.74 28.44
N TRP A 276 12.70 -30.89 28.28
CA TRP A 276 13.58 -31.20 27.15
C TRP A 276 12.83 -31.99 26.08
N TRP A 277 13.05 -31.60 24.85
CA TRP A 277 12.38 -32.14 23.67
C TRP A 277 13.36 -32.54 22.59
N TYR A 278 13.06 -33.59 21.86
CA TYR A 278 13.79 -33.99 20.66
C TYR A 278 13.21 -33.25 19.45
N LEU A 279 14.09 -32.64 18.67
CA LEU A 279 13.73 -31.90 17.47
C LEU A 279 14.42 -32.52 16.26
N LYS A 280 13.68 -32.53 15.16
CA LYS A 280 14.15 -32.88 13.82
C LYS A 280 13.76 -31.73 12.87
N ASP A 281 14.75 -31.25 12.09
CA ASP A 281 14.55 -30.15 11.14
C ASP A 281 13.86 -28.93 11.79
N GLY A 282 14.31 -28.58 12.99
CA GLY A 282 13.83 -27.45 13.78
C GLY A 282 12.48 -27.63 14.45
N LYS A 283 11.78 -28.74 14.25
CA LYS A 283 10.47 -29.03 14.81
C LYS A 283 10.52 -30.13 15.86
N VAL A 284 9.75 -29.99 16.95
CA VAL A 284 9.60 -31.08 17.93
C VAL A 284 8.96 -32.28 17.26
N ASP A 285 9.64 -33.41 17.32
CA ASP A 285 9.17 -34.70 16.83
C ASP A 285 8.52 -35.48 17.98
N PHE A 286 7.19 -35.37 18.09
CA PHE A 286 6.43 -36.04 19.15
C PHE A 286 6.31 -37.55 18.97
N ASP A 287 6.67 -38.09 17.80
CA ASP A 287 6.63 -39.53 17.54
C ASP A 287 7.97 -40.20 17.89
N TYR A 288 9.02 -39.40 18.12
CA TYR A 288 10.34 -39.94 18.41
C TYR A 288 10.39 -40.62 19.78
N THR A 289 10.82 -41.89 19.81
CA THR A 289 11.13 -42.63 21.02
C THR A 289 12.47 -43.34 20.81
N GLY A 290 13.44 -43.09 21.69
CA GLY A 290 14.79 -43.63 21.57
C GLY A 290 15.83 -42.82 22.31
N LEU A 291 17.10 -43.11 22.08
CA LEU A 291 18.20 -42.40 22.69
C LEU A 291 18.59 -41.16 21.89
N ALA A 292 18.77 -40.03 22.57
CA ALA A 292 19.26 -38.79 21.96
C ALA A 292 20.34 -38.16 22.82
N LYS A 293 21.32 -37.51 22.15
CA LYS A 293 22.51 -36.93 22.84
C LYS A 293 22.46 -35.42 22.80
N ASN A 294 22.95 -34.80 23.90
CA ASN A 294 23.32 -33.39 23.92
C ASN A 294 24.68 -33.23 24.69
N ASN A 295 25.09 -32.00 24.92
CA ASN A 295 26.35 -31.71 25.64
C ASN A 295 26.38 -32.24 27.10
N ASN A 296 25.23 -32.57 27.69
CA ASN A 296 25.10 -33.06 29.07
C ASN A 296 25.03 -34.60 29.16
N GLY A 297 24.99 -35.30 28.02
CA GLY A 297 24.93 -36.77 28.00
C GLY A 297 23.93 -37.35 26.99
N ILE A 298 23.65 -38.65 27.19
CA ILE A 298 22.68 -39.42 26.41
C ILE A 298 21.42 -39.58 27.24
N TRP A 299 20.26 -39.32 26.64
CA TRP A 299 18.97 -39.29 27.31
C TRP A 299 17.98 -40.16 26.55
N TYR A 300 17.14 -40.88 27.31
CA TYR A 300 16.01 -41.55 26.72
C TYR A 300 14.87 -40.56 26.45
N VAL A 301 14.36 -40.58 25.27
CA VAL A 301 13.22 -39.77 24.82
C VAL A 301 12.02 -40.68 24.61
N ARG A 302 10.86 -40.28 25.11
CA ARG A 302 9.59 -40.97 24.91
C ARG A 302 8.59 -39.97 24.38
N ASN A 303 8.00 -40.27 23.21
CA ASN A 303 7.04 -39.38 22.57
C ASN A 303 7.55 -37.93 22.48
N GLY A 304 8.77 -37.78 22.00
CA GLY A 304 9.43 -36.48 21.79
C GLY A 304 9.94 -35.78 23.04
N LYS A 305 9.63 -36.23 24.24
CA LYS A 305 10.08 -35.63 25.52
C LYS A 305 11.11 -36.48 26.23
N VAL A 306 12.14 -35.85 26.83
CA VAL A 306 13.10 -36.56 27.64
C VAL A 306 12.40 -37.14 28.87
N ASP A 307 12.56 -38.46 29.05
CA ASP A 307 12.06 -39.23 30.20
C ASP A 307 13.19 -39.40 31.22
N PHE A 308 13.18 -38.60 32.27
CA PHE A 308 14.19 -38.63 33.32
C PHE A 308 14.03 -39.83 34.26
N ASP A 309 12.88 -40.47 34.29
CA ASP A 309 12.58 -41.61 35.14
C ASP A 309 12.94 -42.96 34.46
N TYR A 310 13.44 -42.93 33.23
CA TYR A 310 13.84 -44.12 32.51
C TYR A 310 15.07 -44.75 33.15
N SER A 311 14.91 -45.97 33.68
CA SER A 311 15.92 -46.77 34.36
C SER A 311 16.47 -47.92 33.54
N GLY A 312 16.19 -47.95 32.24
CA GLY A 312 16.68 -49.01 31.32
C GLY A 312 18.18 -48.90 31.11
N ASN A 313 18.86 -50.03 31.09
CA ASN A 313 20.28 -50.14 30.70
C ASN A 313 20.39 -49.69 29.24
N ALA A 314 21.07 -48.56 28.98
CA ALA A 314 21.52 -48.23 27.63
C ALA A 314 22.65 -49.19 27.28
N SER A 315 22.33 -50.34 26.68
CA SER A 315 23.34 -51.14 26.02
C SER A 315 23.92 -50.34 24.88
N CYS A 316 25.19 -49.99 24.95
CA CYS A 316 25.97 -49.37 23.86
C CYS A 316 26.08 -50.31 22.68
#